data_b032bb226858a91566fbe49e2c8ca4e6
#
_entry.id   b032bb226858a91566fbe49e2c8ca4e6
#
_cell.length_a   1.000
_cell.length_b   1.000
_cell.length_c   1.000
_cell.angle_alpha   90.00
_cell.angle_beta   90.00
_cell.angle_gamma   90.00
#
_symmetry.space_group_name_H-M   'P 1'
#
loop_
_entity.id
_entity.type
_entity.pdbx_description
1 polymer ?
#
loop_
_entity_poly.entity_id
_entity_poly.type
_entity_poly.pdbx_seq_one_letter_code
_entity_poly.pdbx_strand_id
1 'polypeptide(L)'
;MDKVYIIGNGYIGDFISNKFKDRYHFVGVCRSKKNNCLTNISIDISKDKDELHNLIGPNGIIIYLAAPKTEGLTDTTLNIFLSSIQKSNVRKIIYVSTSGVYGDKKDAIVNENSKLEPLTDRAKRRVDAENQIKNSLIKYTILRVPGIYGSNRLPMQRIN
;
A
#
# COMPACT_ATOMS: atom_id res chain seq x y z
N MET A 1 14.28 4.93 -17.19
CA MET A 1 13.00 5.14 -16.44
C MET A 1 13.15 4.56 -15.05
N ASP A 2 12.65 5.27 -14.03
CA ASP A 2 12.64 4.76 -12.67
C ASP A 2 11.74 3.52 -12.56
N LYS A 3 12.20 2.52 -11.80
CA LYS A 3 11.45 1.29 -11.56
C LYS A 3 10.52 1.48 -10.36
N VAL A 4 9.23 1.20 -10.56
CA VAL A 4 8.17 1.34 -9.56
C VAL A 4 7.51 0.00 -9.31
N TYR A 5 7.57 -0.47 -8.07
CA TYR A 5 6.94 -1.71 -7.63
C TYR A 5 5.60 -1.41 -6.98
N ILE A 6 4.52 -1.99 -7.50
CA ILE A 6 3.17 -1.87 -6.93
C ILE A 6 2.85 -3.13 -6.13
N ILE A 7 2.91 -3.02 -4.82
CA ILE A 7 2.66 -4.13 -3.90
C ILE A 7 1.17 -4.18 -3.56
N GLY A 8 0.50 -5.26 -3.96
CA GLY A 8 -0.95 -5.36 -3.91
C GLY A 8 -1.62 -4.74 -5.14
N ASN A 9 -1.13 -5.10 -6.35
CA ASN A 9 -1.63 -4.57 -7.61
C ASN A 9 -3.11 -4.95 -7.82
N GLY A 10 -4.00 -4.00 -7.61
CA GLY A 10 -5.44 -4.06 -7.78
C GLY A 10 -5.92 -2.84 -8.56
N TYR A 11 -7.17 -2.42 -8.32
CA TYR A 11 -7.82 -1.31 -9.03
C TYR A 11 -6.98 -0.02 -9.09
N ILE A 12 -6.41 0.40 -7.96
CA ILE A 12 -5.57 1.63 -7.90
C ILE A 12 -4.26 1.41 -8.65
N GLY A 13 -3.62 0.26 -8.44
CA GLY A 13 -2.35 -0.06 -9.06
C GLY A 13 -2.47 -0.12 -10.58
N ASP A 14 -3.51 -0.76 -11.09
CA ASP A 14 -3.81 -0.83 -12.52
C ASP A 14 -4.04 0.58 -13.10
N PHE A 15 -4.78 1.44 -12.39
CA PHE A 15 -5.02 2.82 -12.83
C PHE A 15 -3.72 3.64 -12.89
N ILE A 16 -2.90 3.58 -11.84
CA ILE A 16 -1.62 4.33 -11.77
C ILE A 16 -0.69 3.87 -12.89
N SER A 17 -0.51 2.58 -13.03
CA SER A 17 0.42 2.03 -14.00
C SER A 17 0.02 2.33 -15.44
N ASN A 18 -1.27 2.22 -15.77
CA ASN A 18 -1.77 2.58 -17.10
C ASN A 18 -1.59 4.07 -17.40
N LYS A 19 -1.86 4.93 -16.41
CA LYS A 19 -1.76 6.39 -16.57
C LYS A 19 -0.33 6.89 -16.76
N PHE A 20 0.65 6.22 -16.13
CA PHE A 20 2.03 6.69 -16.09
C PHE A 20 3.03 5.74 -16.77
N LYS A 21 2.56 4.78 -17.58
CA LYS A 21 3.39 3.78 -18.26
C LYS A 21 4.54 4.35 -19.09
N ASP A 22 4.35 5.55 -19.66
CA ASP A 22 5.35 6.22 -20.51
C ASP A 22 6.44 6.95 -19.69
N ARG A 23 6.27 7.05 -18.37
CA ARG A 23 7.18 7.75 -17.44
C ARG A 23 7.98 6.82 -16.54
N TYR A 24 7.40 5.67 -16.20
CA TYR A 24 7.95 4.73 -15.22
C TYR A 24 7.88 3.30 -15.72
N HIS A 25 8.84 2.49 -15.29
CA HIS A 25 8.77 1.04 -15.48
C HIS A 25 8.05 0.41 -14.28
N PHE A 26 6.81 -0.03 -14.47
CA PHE A 26 6.01 -0.62 -13.39
C PHE A 26 6.14 -2.14 -13.32
N VAL A 27 6.27 -2.65 -12.10
CA VAL A 27 6.19 -4.08 -11.77
C VAL A 27 5.11 -4.28 -10.71
N GLY A 28 4.04 -5.00 -11.06
CA GLY A 28 2.95 -5.33 -10.15
C GLY A 28 3.25 -6.60 -9.36
N VAL A 29 3.02 -6.58 -8.05
CA VAL A 29 3.08 -7.77 -7.18
C VAL A 29 1.69 -8.06 -6.65
N CYS A 30 1.18 -9.25 -6.89
CA CYS A 30 -0.14 -9.70 -6.46
C CYS A 30 -0.18 -11.22 -6.27
N ARG A 31 -1.13 -11.73 -5.49
CA ARG A 31 -1.24 -13.18 -5.19
C ARG A 31 -1.68 -14.02 -6.38
N SER A 32 -2.41 -13.46 -7.31
CA SER A 32 -2.91 -14.16 -8.50
C SER A 32 -2.51 -13.42 -9.76
N LYS A 33 -2.10 -14.18 -10.79
CA LYS A 33 -1.78 -13.62 -12.11
C LYS A 33 -2.97 -12.83 -12.66
N LYS A 34 -2.69 -11.62 -13.14
CA LYS A 34 -3.64 -10.78 -13.87
C LYS A 34 -3.13 -10.54 -15.29
N ASN A 35 -4.02 -10.67 -16.26
CA ASN A 35 -3.73 -10.37 -17.66
C ASN A 35 -3.95 -8.86 -17.94
N ASN A 36 -3.15 -8.01 -17.37
CA ASN A 36 -3.17 -6.56 -17.65
C ASN A 36 -1.80 -6.10 -18.18
N CYS A 37 -1.73 -4.88 -18.70
CA CYS A 37 -0.58 -4.31 -19.43
C CYS A 37 0.73 -4.21 -18.64
N LEU A 38 0.78 -4.67 -17.39
CA LEU A 38 1.95 -4.65 -16.51
C LEU A 38 2.65 -6.00 -16.46
N THR A 39 3.95 -5.96 -16.22
CA THR A 39 4.67 -7.13 -15.72
C THR A 39 4.14 -7.45 -14.31
N ASN A 40 3.18 -8.37 -14.23
CA ASN A 40 2.66 -8.85 -12.95
C ASN A 40 3.40 -10.10 -12.51
N ILE A 41 3.90 -10.07 -11.29
CA ILE A 41 4.58 -11.18 -10.65
C ILE A 41 3.66 -11.70 -9.53
N SER A 42 3.43 -13.02 -9.54
CA SER A 42 2.61 -13.67 -8.53
C SER A 42 3.47 -14.03 -7.34
N ILE A 43 3.37 -13.28 -6.25
CA ILE A 43 4.08 -13.50 -5.00
C ILE A 43 3.09 -13.34 -3.83
N ASP A 44 3.08 -14.28 -2.91
CA ASP A 44 2.43 -14.12 -1.61
C ASP A 44 3.37 -13.41 -0.64
N ILE A 45 3.14 -12.11 -0.44
CA ILE A 45 3.96 -11.25 0.43
C ILE A 45 4.13 -11.84 1.84
N SER A 46 3.15 -12.63 2.31
CA SER A 46 3.19 -13.20 3.65
C SER A 46 4.05 -14.46 3.77
N LYS A 47 4.54 -15.01 2.66
CA LYS A 47 5.27 -16.30 2.61
C LYS A 47 6.60 -16.19 1.88
N ASP A 48 6.65 -15.47 0.78
CA ASP A 48 7.72 -15.55 -0.21
C ASP A 48 8.75 -14.42 -0.03
N LYS A 49 9.40 -14.36 1.15
CA LYS A 49 10.35 -13.29 1.51
C LYS A 49 11.54 -13.20 0.57
N ASP A 50 12.10 -14.34 0.19
CA ASP A 50 13.31 -14.40 -0.64
C ASP A 50 13.02 -13.93 -2.07
N GLU A 51 11.84 -14.28 -2.61
CA GLU A 51 11.39 -13.80 -3.91
C GLU A 51 11.22 -12.28 -3.92
N LEU A 52 10.65 -11.70 -2.85
CA LEU A 52 10.53 -10.25 -2.68
C LEU A 52 11.89 -9.57 -2.61
N HIS A 53 12.82 -10.13 -1.86
CA HIS A 53 14.19 -9.61 -1.74
C HIS A 53 14.88 -9.57 -3.10
N ASN A 54 14.78 -10.65 -3.87
CA ASN A 54 15.42 -10.77 -5.20
C ASN A 54 14.73 -9.88 -6.25
N LEU A 55 13.43 -9.65 -6.13
CA LEU A 55 12.66 -8.83 -7.06
C LEU A 55 12.95 -7.33 -6.89
N ILE A 56 13.00 -6.85 -5.64
CA ILE A 56 13.07 -5.42 -5.33
C ILE A 56 14.53 -4.97 -5.30
N GLY A 57 14.96 -4.40 -6.41
CA GLY A 57 16.32 -3.88 -6.56
C GLY A 57 16.54 -2.50 -5.92
N PRO A 58 17.80 -2.04 -5.90
CA PRO A 58 18.17 -0.75 -5.33
C PRO A 58 17.54 0.41 -6.11
N ASN A 59 17.37 1.55 -5.43
CA ASN A 59 16.77 2.77 -5.95
C ASN A 59 15.31 2.62 -6.45
N GLY A 60 14.67 1.47 -6.24
CA GLY A 60 13.27 1.27 -6.57
C GLY A 60 12.33 2.15 -5.76
N ILE A 61 11.23 2.58 -6.35
CA ILE A 61 10.11 3.22 -5.66
C ILE A 61 9.05 2.15 -5.39
N ILE A 62 8.52 2.12 -4.18
CA ILE A 62 7.46 1.19 -3.79
C ILE A 62 6.17 1.96 -3.60
N ILE A 63 5.09 1.50 -4.23
CA ILE A 63 3.71 1.91 -3.92
C ILE A 63 3.04 0.72 -3.22
N TYR A 64 2.84 0.84 -1.92
CA TYR A 64 2.25 -0.23 -1.11
C TYR A 64 0.74 -0.03 -0.98
N LEU A 65 -0.03 -0.91 -1.63
CA LEU A 65 -1.50 -0.91 -1.70
C LEU A 65 -2.12 -2.16 -1.07
N ALA A 66 -1.31 -3.13 -0.66
CA ALA A 66 -1.83 -4.36 -0.08
C ALA A 66 -2.63 -4.07 1.19
N ALA A 67 -3.77 -4.74 1.32
CA ALA A 67 -4.59 -4.62 2.51
C ALA A 67 -4.01 -5.49 3.64
N PRO A 68 -4.04 -5.03 4.91
CA PRO A 68 -3.74 -5.87 6.05
C PRO A 68 -4.65 -7.11 6.10
N LYS A 69 -4.18 -8.19 6.70
CA LYS A 69 -5.06 -9.31 7.07
C LYS A 69 -6.16 -8.81 8.00
N THR A 70 -7.27 -9.53 8.06
CA THR A 70 -8.44 -9.14 8.89
C THR A 70 -8.26 -9.47 10.37
N GLU A 71 -7.28 -10.29 10.72
CA GLU A 71 -7.03 -10.77 12.07
C GLU A 71 -6.05 -9.86 12.84
N GLY A 72 -6.29 -9.73 14.14
CA GLY A 72 -5.45 -8.96 15.05
C GLY A 72 -5.48 -7.43 14.81
N LEU A 73 -4.61 -6.72 15.49
CA LEU A 73 -4.50 -5.26 15.45
C LEU A 73 -3.24 -4.78 14.70
N THR A 74 -2.37 -5.70 14.30
CA THR A 74 -1.07 -5.44 13.66
C THR A 74 -1.10 -5.84 12.19
N ASP A 75 -0.47 -5.05 11.32
CA ASP A 75 -0.26 -5.44 9.92
C ASP A 75 0.96 -6.34 9.79
N THR A 76 0.77 -7.64 10.04
CA THR A 76 1.83 -8.64 9.93
C THR A 76 2.36 -8.80 8.50
N THR A 77 1.53 -8.58 7.48
CA THR A 77 1.94 -8.68 6.08
C THR A 77 2.93 -7.57 5.72
N LEU A 78 2.66 -6.34 6.16
CA LEU A 78 3.58 -5.23 5.97
C LEU A 78 4.91 -5.45 6.73
N ASN A 79 4.84 -5.98 7.95
CA ASN A 79 6.04 -6.29 8.73
C ASN A 79 6.97 -7.27 7.99
N ILE A 80 6.39 -8.35 7.45
CA ILE A 80 7.13 -9.33 6.64
C ILE A 80 7.74 -8.66 5.40
N PHE A 81 6.95 -7.84 4.70
CA PHE A 81 7.42 -7.12 3.53
C PHE A 81 8.61 -6.20 3.85
N LEU A 82 8.49 -5.36 4.87
CA LEU A 82 9.57 -4.44 5.28
C LEU A 82 10.84 -5.19 5.65
N SER A 83 10.72 -6.32 6.35
CA SER A 83 11.85 -7.17 6.71
C SER A 83 12.55 -7.76 5.46
N SER A 84 11.78 -8.16 4.43
CA SER A 84 12.35 -8.74 3.22
C SER A 84 13.11 -7.72 2.36
N ILE A 85 12.74 -6.44 2.42
CA ILE A 85 13.38 -5.37 1.62
C ILE A 85 14.40 -4.53 2.39
N GLN A 86 14.67 -4.85 3.65
CA GLN A 86 15.53 -4.04 4.52
C GLN A 86 16.94 -3.80 3.91
N LYS A 87 17.46 -4.76 3.16
CA LYS A 87 18.78 -4.68 2.50
C LYS A 87 18.71 -4.23 1.04
N SER A 88 17.52 -4.00 0.49
CA SER A 88 17.32 -3.70 -0.94
C SER A 88 17.63 -2.25 -1.33
N ASN A 89 18.00 -1.40 -0.37
CA ASN A 89 18.35 0.02 -0.60
C ASN A 89 17.29 0.75 -1.48
N VAL A 90 16.02 0.58 -1.15
CA VAL A 90 14.92 1.24 -1.87
C VAL A 90 14.96 2.75 -1.67
N ARG A 91 14.59 3.50 -2.71
CA ARG A 91 14.60 4.97 -2.68
C ARG A 91 13.48 5.55 -1.84
N LYS A 92 12.28 4.98 -1.91
CA LYS A 92 11.10 5.51 -1.22
C LYS A 92 9.95 4.50 -1.18
N ILE A 93 9.17 4.56 -0.10
CA ILE A 93 7.87 3.88 0.01
C ILE A 93 6.76 4.91 0.01
N ILE A 94 5.75 4.72 -0.83
CA ILE A 94 4.47 5.43 -0.80
C ILE A 94 3.43 4.45 -0.26
N TYR A 95 2.97 4.69 0.97
CA TYR A 95 1.98 3.84 1.64
C TYR A 95 0.59 4.47 1.55
N VAL A 96 -0.38 3.71 1.06
CA VAL A 96 -1.78 4.16 1.02
C VAL A 96 -2.51 3.69 2.26
N SER A 97 -2.70 4.64 3.18
CA SER A 97 -3.47 4.50 4.42
C SER A 97 -4.94 4.94 4.19
N THR A 98 -5.67 5.22 5.23
CA THR A 98 -7.08 5.62 5.20
C THR A 98 -7.35 6.80 6.13
N SER A 99 -8.32 7.65 5.80
CA SER A 99 -8.83 8.69 6.70
C SER A 99 -9.46 8.11 7.98
N GLY A 100 -9.88 6.85 7.99
CA GLY A 100 -10.42 6.17 9.18
C GLY A 100 -9.47 6.10 10.38
N VAL A 101 -8.16 6.38 10.20
CA VAL A 101 -7.18 6.46 11.29
C VAL A 101 -7.45 7.62 12.25
N TYR A 102 -8.17 8.66 11.80
CA TYR A 102 -8.57 9.79 12.65
C TYR A 102 -9.71 9.46 13.61
N GLY A 103 -10.48 8.40 13.34
CA GLY A 103 -11.67 8.07 14.10
C GLY A 103 -12.87 8.97 13.78
N ASP A 104 -13.80 9.07 14.72
CA ASP A 104 -14.94 9.99 14.61
C ASP A 104 -14.56 11.38 15.14
N LYS A 105 -14.39 12.29 14.25
CA LYS A 105 -14.11 13.71 14.56
C LYS A 105 -15.35 14.59 14.43
N LYS A 106 -16.52 13.98 14.22
CA LYS A 106 -17.77 14.70 13.94
C LYS A 106 -17.57 15.69 12.79
N ASP A 107 -17.79 16.98 13.03
CA ASP A 107 -17.66 18.03 12.02
C ASP A 107 -16.29 18.74 12.06
N ALA A 108 -15.31 18.23 12.84
CA ALA A 108 -14.01 18.86 12.95
C ALA A 108 -13.14 18.63 11.69
N ILE A 109 -12.49 19.67 11.24
CA ILE A 109 -11.49 19.60 10.16
C ILE A 109 -10.24 18.91 10.70
N VAL A 110 -9.78 17.90 9.99
CA VAL A 110 -8.54 17.18 10.31
C VAL A 110 -7.45 17.44 9.27
N ASN A 111 -6.20 17.39 9.71
CA ASN A 111 -5.02 17.44 8.85
C ASN A 111 -4.00 16.37 9.26
N GLU A 112 -2.83 16.35 8.64
CA GLU A 112 -1.80 15.32 8.85
C GLU A 112 -1.29 15.26 10.29
N ASN A 113 -1.35 16.37 11.03
CA ASN A 113 -0.88 16.49 12.42
C ASN A 113 -1.98 16.20 13.45
N SER A 114 -3.23 16.02 13.00
CA SER A 114 -4.36 15.70 13.87
C SER A 114 -4.14 14.36 14.58
N LYS A 115 -4.54 14.28 15.84
CA LYS A 115 -4.43 13.08 16.68
C LYS A 115 -5.18 11.90 16.03
N LEU A 116 -4.52 10.74 15.99
CA LEU A 116 -5.09 9.49 15.50
C LEU A 116 -5.88 8.81 16.62
N GLU A 117 -7.14 8.48 16.36
CA GLU A 117 -8.05 7.86 17.32
C GLU A 117 -8.87 6.76 16.62
N PRO A 118 -8.20 5.69 16.12
CA PRO A 118 -8.85 4.66 15.33
C PRO A 118 -9.88 3.90 16.17
N LEU A 119 -11.12 3.87 15.72
CA LEU A 119 -12.23 3.19 16.43
C LEU A 119 -12.36 1.72 16.05
N THR A 120 -12.07 1.36 14.79
CA THR A 120 -12.21 -0.01 14.29
C THR A 120 -10.87 -0.75 14.26
N ASP A 121 -10.88 -2.06 14.36
CA ASP A 121 -9.66 -2.87 14.26
C ASP A 121 -8.98 -2.71 12.90
N ARG A 122 -9.76 -2.51 11.84
CA ARG A 122 -9.22 -2.15 10.52
C ARG A 122 -8.43 -0.84 10.57
N ALA A 123 -8.93 0.19 11.26
CA ALA A 123 -8.25 1.47 11.39
C ALA A 123 -7.03 1.36 12.31
N LYS A 124 -7.11 0.56 13.39
CA LYS A 124 -5.98 0.28 14.28
C LYS A 124 -4.82 -0.39 13.53
N ARG A 125 -5.11 -1.40 12.69
CA ARG A 125 -4.10 -2.01 11.80
C ARG A 125 -3.46 -1.01 10.85
N ARG A 126 -4.21 -0.02 10.37
CA ARG A 126 -3.64 1.03 9.51
C ARG A 126 -2.73 1.99 10.28
N VAL A 127 -3.07 2.33 11.52
CA VAL A 127 -2.19 3.11 12.40
C VAL A 127 -0.91 2.33 12.71
N ASP A 128 -1.02 1.05 13.02
CA ASP A 128 0.14 0.17 13.22
C ASP A 128 1.03 0.14 11.97
N ALA A 129 0.45 -0.04 10.79
CA ALA A 129 1.17 -0.01 9.53
C ALA A 129 1.88 1.33 9.28
N GLU A 130 1.24 2.47 9.58
CA GLU A 130 1.89 3.79 9.50
C GLU A 130 3.11 3.87 10.43
N ASN A 131 3.01 3.32 11.62
CA ASN A 131 4.13 3.28 12.58
C ASN A 131 5.26 2.37 12.09
N GLN A 132 4.95 1.21 11.53
CA GLN A 132 5.96 0.33 10.93
C GLN A 132 6.71 1.02 9.80
N ILE A 133 6.00 1.75 8.91
CA ILE A 133 6.62 2.53 7.82
C ILE A 133 7.53 3.64 8.39
N LYS A 134 7.08 4.39 9.39
CA LYS A 134 7.89 5.44 10.03
C LYS A 134 9.16 4.89 10.66
N ASN A 135 9.09 3.69 11.24
CA ASN A 135 10.21 3.05 11.91
C ASN A 135 11.15 2.27 10.96
N SER A 136 10.80 2.14 9.68
CA SER A 136 11.56 1.35 8.71
C SER A 136 12.88 1.99 8.24
N LEU A 137 13.15 3.23 8.62
CA LEU A 137 14.30 4.05 8.17
C LEU A 137 14.34 4.32 6.65
N ILE A 138 13.35 3.85 5.89
CA ILE A 138 13.22 4.11 4.46
C ILE A 138 12.47 5.45 4.29
N LYS A 139 12.89 6.28 3.33
CA LYS A 139 12.12 7.48 2.98
C LYS A 139 10.69 7.11 2.63
N TYR A 140 9.72 7.80 3.19
CA TYR A 140 8.32 7.44 2.98
C TYR A 140 7.43 8.65 2.66
N THR A 141 6.25 8.35 2.13
CA THR A 141 5.07 9.21 2.09
C THR A 141 3.88 8.36 2.48
N ILE A 142 3.08 8.82 3.43
CA ILE A 142 1.82 8.19 3.85
C ILE A 142 0.68 9.01 3.28
N LEU A 143 -0.19 8.38 2.49
CA LEU A 143 -1.39 8.99 1.92
C LEU A 143 -2.61 8.46 2.66
N ARG A 144 -3.26 9.27 3.49
CA ARG A 144 -4.50 8.92 4.18
C ARG A 144 -5.69 9.22 3.28
N VAL A 145 -6.07 8.21 2.49
CA VAL A 145 -7.08 8.34 1.44
C VAL A 145 -8.46 8.01 2.01
N PRO A 146 -9.49 8.83 1.74
CA PRO A 146 -10.88 8.53 2.08
C PRO A 146 -11.45 7.46 1.15
N GLY A 147 -12.73 7.50 0.83
CA GLY A 147 -13.36 6.57 -0.11
C GLY A 147 -12.73 6.63 -1.51
N ILE A 148 -12.40 5.45 -2.07
CA ILE A 148 -11.89 5.32 -3.43
C ILE A 148 -13.04 4.92 -4.34
N TYR A 149 -13.31 5.73 -5.35
CA TYR A 149 -14.35 5.52 -6.35
C TYR A 149 -13.84 5.84 -7.77
N GLY A 150 -14.58 5.42 -8.78
CA GLY A 150 -14.24 5.66 -10.20
C GLY A 150 -15.03 4.72 -11.10
N SER A 151 -14.60 4.52 -12.34
CA SER A 151 -15.25 3.61 -13.29
C SER A 151 -15.39 2.22 -12.69
N ASN A 152 -16.61 1.65 -12.75
CA ASN A 152 -16.97 0.33 -12.19
C ASN A 152 -16.75 0.21 -10.67
N ARG A 153 -16.69 1.32 -9.94
CA ARG A 153 -16.55 1.37 -8.49
C ARG A 153 -17.27 2.61 -7.92
N LEU A 154 -18.56 2.68 -8.17
CA LEU A 154 -19.37 3.79 -7.72
C LEU A 154 -19.76 3.65 -6.23
N PRO A 155 -19.88 4.76 -5.48
CA PRO A 155 -20.27 4.72 -4.07
C PRO A 155 -21.62 3.99 -3.86
N MET A 156 -22.58 4.19 -4.73
CA MET A 156 -23.92 3.56 -4.68
C MET A 156 -23.86 2.02 -4.72
N GLN A 157 -22.86 1.42 -5.35
CA GLN A 157 -22.70 -0.05 -5.41
C GLN A 157 -22.28 -0.68 -4.06
N ARG A 158 -22.03 0.12 -3.04
CA ARG A 158 -21.63 -0.32 -1.70
C ARG A 158 -22.70 -0.15 -0.63
N ILE A 159 -23.86 0.36 -1.02
CA ILE A 159 -24.98 0.65 -0.11
C ILE A 159 -25.98 -0.51 -0.09
N ASN A 160 -25.81 -1.52 -0.96
CA ASN A 160 -26.63 -2.74 -1.02
C ASN A 160 -25.93 -3.90 -0.33
#